data_9feb7fff1327ea1cdd0af88d4680abd9
#
_entry.id   9feb7fff1327ea1cdd0af88d4680abd9
#
_cell.length_a   1.000
_cell.length_b   1.000
_cell.length_c   1.000
_cell.angle_alpha   90.00
_cell.angle_beta   90.00
_cell.angle_gamma   90.00
#
_symmetry.space_group_name_H-M   'P 1'
#
loop_
_entity.id
_entity.type
_entity.pdbx_description
1 polymer ?
#
loop_
_entity_poly.entity_id
_entity_poly.type
_entity_poly.pdbx_seq_one_letter_code
_entity_poly.pdbx_strand_id
1 'polypeptide(L)'
;MKRRIFTKDKEAVSPVIATILMVAITVVLAATLYMMIDTEGDDATLMSGSLSITSSRVTDGYIGVRVSEMRNPSAVDWQDVRITLLDGDIELETYEEGDMTTTAPPEEDEGVYWTRLIDGRVRADSTFRVYYPLDGEENYRGLTVELRVDGQSISRTIN
;
A
#
# COMPACT_ATOMS: atom_id res chain seq x y z
N MET A 1 -27.08 76.36 -25.86
CA MET A 1 -26.43 75.06 -26.21
C MET A 1 -26.22 74.26 -24.96
N LYS A 2 -27.00 73.16 -24.74
CA LYS A 2 -26.83 72.25 -23.58
C LYS A 2 -25.88 71.13 -23.98
N ARG A 3 -24.70 71.08 -23.36
CA ARG A 3 -23.77 69.96 -23.51
C ARG A 3 -24.39 68.76 -22.75
N ARG A 4 -24.75 67.69 -23.47
CA ARG A 4 -25.00 66.38 -22.89
C ARG A 4 -23.66 65.76 -22.49
N ILE A 5 -23.46 65.65 -21.18
CA ILE A 5 -22.38 64.86 -20.62
C ILE A 5 -22.79 63.40 -20.74
N PHE A 6 -22.15 62.66 -21.61
CA PHE A 6 -22.26 61.21 -21.63
C PHE A 6 -21.54 60.70 -20.40
N THR A 7 -22.28 60.38 -19.37
CA THR A 7 -21.83 59.52 -18.28
C THR A 7 -21.65 58.14 -18.89
N LYS A 8 -20.40 57.74 -19.14
CA LYS A 8 -19.99 56.44 -19.62
C LYS A 8 -20.38 55.46 -18.51
N ASP A 9 -21.35 54.56 -18.80
CA ASP A 9 -21.78 53.50 -17.92
C ASP A 9 -20.58 52.59 -17.57
N LYS A 10 -19.87 52.95 -16.51
CA LYS A 10 -18.84 52.12 -15.93
C LYS A 10 -19.41 50.98 -15.06
N GLU A 11 -20.72 50.97 -14.85
CA GLU A 11 -21.40 49.98 -13.99
C GLU A 11 -21.73 48.65 -14.68
N ALA A 12 -21.82 48.64 -16.00
CA ALA A 12 -22.19 47.40 -16.72
C ALA A 12 -21.06 46.39 -16.85
N VAL A 13 -19.79 46.81 -16.75
CA VAL A 13 -18.64 45.92 -16.88
C VAL A 13 -18.25 45.33 -15.51
N SER A 14 -18.53 46.02 -14.42
CA SER A 14 -18.20 45.63 -13.05
C SER A 14 -18.88 44.32 -12.58
N PRO A 15 -20.20 44.11 -12.81
CA PRO A 15 -20.84 42.86 -12.41
C PRO A 15 -20.34 41.64 -13.17
N VAL A 16 -20.04 41.77 -14.46
CA VAL A 16 -19.54 40.68 -15.29
C VAL A 16 -18.13 40.27 -14.88
N ILE A 17 -17.26 41.24 -14.64
CA ILE A 17 -15.90 40.97 -14.16
C ILE A 17 -15.95 40.31 -12.78
N ALA A 18 -16.85 40.77 -11.90
CA ALA A 18 -17.01 40.20 -10.56
C ALA A 18 -17.47 38.73 -10.61
N THR A 19 -18.41 38.38 -11.50
CA THR A 19 -18.86 37.00 -11.65
C THR A 19 -17.78 36.08 -12.24
N ILE A 20 -17.02 36.57 -13.23
CA ILE A 20 -15.91 35.80 -13.82
C ILE A 20 -14.81 35.57 -12.76
N LEU A 21 -14.49 36.59 -11.97
CA LEU A 21 -13.49 36.48 -10.90
C LEU A 21 -13.95 35.50 -9.83
N MET A 22 -15.24 35.55 -9.44
CA MET A 22 -15.80 34.64 -8.46
C MET A 22 -15.74 33.18 -8.93
N VAL A 23 -16.13 32.92 -10.17
CA VAL A 23 -16.03 31.57 -10.75
C VAL A 23 -14.59 31.10 -10.83
N ALA A 24 -13.65 31.97 -11.24
CA ALA A 24 -12.24 31.61 -11.31
C ALA A 24 -11.68 31.22 -9.94
N ILE A 25 -12.00 32.00 -8.90
CA ILE A 25 -11.57 31.69 -7.51
C ILE A 25 -12.19 30.38 -7.02
N THR A 26 -13.47 30.17 -7.26
CA THR A 26 -14.14 28.93 -6.80
C THR A 26 -13.58 27.69 -7.49
N VAL A 27 -13.25 27.76 -8.79
CA VAL A 27 -12.64 26.64 -9.51
C VAL A 27 -11.22 26.35 -8.99
N VAL A 28 -10.42 27.39 -8.74
CA VAL A 28 -9.08 27.22 -8.16
C VAL A 28 -9.17 26.62 -6.76
N LEU A 29 -10.06 27.13 -5.90
CA LEU A 29 -10.27 26.57 -4.57
C LEU A 29 -10.80 25.14 -4.61
N ALA A 30 -11.72 24.81 -5.51
CA ALA A 30 -12.21 23.46 -5.69
C ALA A 30 -11.08 22.51 -6.17
N ALA A 31 -10.24 22.96 -7.10
CA ALA A 31 -9.11 22.18 -7.59
C ALA A 31 -8.05 21.94 -6.50
N THR A 32 -7.74 22.97 -5.69
CA THR A 32 -6.81 22.83 -4.57
C THR A 32 -7.34 21.93 -3.47
N LEU A 33 -8.63 22.04 -3.13
CA LEU A 33 -9.28 21.13 -2.19
C LEU A 33 -9.32 19.70 -2.70
N TYR A 34 -9.60 19.49 -3.98
CA TYR A 34 -9.55 18.17 -4.60
C TYR A 34 -8.16 17.55 -4.52
N MET A 35 -7.11 18.34 -4.83
CA MET A 35 -5.74 17.89 -4.68
C MET A 35 -5.37 17.57 -3.21
N MET A 36 -5.86 18.36 -2.25
CA MET A 36 -5.63 18.07 -0.82
C MET A 36 -6.33 16.80 -0.37
N ILE A 37 -7.57 16.56 -0.80
CA ILE A 37 -8.31 15.34 -0.47
C ILE A 37 -7.64 14.10 -1.07
N ASP A 38 -7.10 14.20 -2.29
CA ASP A 38 -6.37 13.11 -2.94
C ASP A 38 -5.01 12.85 -2.25
N THR A 39 -4.43 13.88 -1.62
CA THR A 39 -3.16 13.77 -0.88
C THR A 39 -3.39 13.35 0.58
N GLU A 40 -4.55 13.70 1.19
CA GLU A 40 -4.89 13.26 2.55
C GLU A 40 -5.34 11.78 2.60
N GLY A 41 -5.68 11.19 1.45
CA GLY A 41 -5.87 9.74 1.33
C GLY A 41 -4.57 8.95 1.51
N ASP A 42 -3.40 9.59 1.32
CA ASP A 42 -2.08 8.98 1.49
C ASP A 42 -1.42 9.27 2.86
N ASP A 43 -2.03 10.09 3.71
CA ASP A 43 -1.66 10.20 5.13
C ASP A 43 -2.39 9.17 6.03
N ALA A 44 -2.86 8.08 5.42
CA ALA A 44 -3.08 6.84 6.16
C ALA A 44 -1.75 6.56 6.86
N THR A 45 -1.72 6.73 8.16
CA THR A 45 -0.62 6.44 9.07
C THR A 45 0.14 5.23 8.54
N LEU A 46 1.31 5.49 7.93
CA LEU A 46 2.10 4.49 7.21
C LEU A 46 2.23 3.23 8.05
N MET A 47 1.92 2.08 7.48
CA MET A 47 2.12 0.81 8.15
C MET A 47 3.58 0.76 8.59
N SER A 48 3.80 0.75 9.89
CA SER A 48 5.12 0.65 10.47
C SER A 48 5.28 -0.71 11.08
N GLY A 49 6.35 -1.38 10.70
CA GLY A 49 6.61 -2.72 11.20
C GLY A 49 7.94 -3.26 10.73
N SER A 50 8.22 -4.47 11.13
CA SER A 50 9.42 -5.20 10.69
C SER A 50 9.13 -6.68 10.56
N LEU A 51 9.77 -7.29 9.57
CA LEU A 51 9.80 -8.73 9.39
C LEU A 51 11.17 -9.28 9.82
N SER A 52 11.18 -10.49 10.33
CA SER A 52 12.40 -11.27 10.58
C SER A 52 12.33 -12.61 9.87
N ILE A 53 13.43 -13.00 9.24
CA ILE A 53 13.55 -14.31 8.60
C ILE A 53 13.90 -15.33 9.68
N THR A 54 13.11 -16.38 9.79
CA THR A 54 13.29 -17.47 10.76
C THR A 54 13.93 -18.71 10.12
N SER A 55 13.70 -18.94 8.83
CA SER A 55 14.34 -19.95 8.02
C SER A 55 14.45 -19.47 6.57
N SER A 56 15.58 -19.76 5.93
CA SER A 56 15.82 -19.43 4.52
C SER A 56 16.65 -20.53 3.84
N ARG A 57 16.63 -21.76 4.37
CA ARG A 57 17.38 -22.87 3.80
C ARG A 57 16.54 -23.55 2.72
N VAL A 58 17.13 -23.79 1.57
CA VAL A 58 16.48 -24.53 0.48
C VAL A 58 16.07 -25.95 0.91
N THR A 59 16.88 -26.57 1.79
CA THR A 59 16.55 -27.89 2.35
C THR A 59 15.23 -27.93 3.13
N ASP A 60 14.76 -26.75 3.61
CA ASP A 60 13.49 -26.65 4.31
C ASP A 60 12.30 -26.51 3.34
N GLY A 61 12.59 -26.19 2.04
CA GLY A 61 11.59 -26.01 1.00
C GLY A 61 10.71 -24.75 1.18
N TYR A 62 11.06 -23.85 2.09
CA TYR A 62 10.29 -22.62 2.35
C TYR A 62 11.16 -21.51 2.95
N ILE A 63 10.64 -20.29 2.83
CA ILE A 63 11.13 -19.13 3.57
C ILE A 63 10.26 -18.95 4.82
N GLY A 64 10.84 -19.09 5.99
CA GLY A 64 10.14 -18.83 7.25
C GLY A 64 10.22 -17.35 7.63
N VAL A 65 9.09 -16.73 7.90
CA VAL A 65 8.99 -15.31 8.24
C VAL A 65 8.20 -15.11 9.53
N ARG A 66 8.63 -14.16 10.34
CA ARG A 66 7.93 -13.68 11.53
C ARG A 66 7.68 -12.19 11.41
N VAL A 67 6.48 -11.76 11.70
CA VAL A 67 6.14 -10.35 11.88
C VAL A 67 6.68 -9.94 13.25
N SER A 68 7.81 -9.22 13.29
CA SER A 68 8.45 -8.85 14.54
C SER A 68 7.76 -7.65 15.19
N GLU A 69 7.32 -6.71 14.38
CA GLU A 69 6.58 -5.53 14.81
C GLU A 69 5.54 -5.18 13.75
N MET A 70 4.39 -4.72 14.17
CA MET A 70 3.33 -4.22 13.30
C MET A 70 2.56 -3.12 14.03
N ARG A 71 2.51 -1.94 13.42
CA ARG A 71 1.80 -0.76 13.90
C ARG A 71 1.04 -0.13 12.76
N ASN A 72 -0.13 0.39 13.03
CA ASN A 72 -0.97 1.11 12.08
C ASN A 72 -1.16 0.39 10.72
N PRO A 73 -2.01 -0.64 10.64
CA PRO A 73 -2.79 -1.21 11.73
C PRO A 73 -1.96 -2.16 12.61
N SER A 74 -2.34 -2.29 13.87
CA SER A 74 -1.67 -3.22 14.82
C SER A 74 -2.12 -4.68 14.66
N ALA A 75 -3.18 -4.92 13.91
CA ALA A 75 -3.70 -6.23 13.56
C ALA A 75 -4.55 -6.14 12.29
N VAL A 76 -4.39 -7.07 11.36
CA VAL A 76 -5.09 -7.15 10.08
C VAL A 76 -5.68 -8.54 9.93
N ASP A 77 -6.79 -8.67 9.23
CA ASP A 77 -7.26 -9.99 8.80
C ASP A 77 -6.25 -10.55 7.79
N TRP A 78 -5.94 -11.84 7.89
CA TRP A 78 -4.97 -12.46 6.99
C TRP A 78 -5.44 -12.49 5.53
N GLN A 79 -6.76 -12.38 5.30
CA GLN A 79 -7.37 -12.31 3.98
C GLN A 79 -7.12 -10.96 3.27
N ASP A 80 -6.89 -9.90 4.04
CA ASP A 80 -6.59 -8.56 3.51
C ASP A 80 -5.07 -8.36 3.26
N VAL A 81 -4.25 -9.36 3.57
CA VAL A 81 -2.81 -9.32 3.39
C VAL A 81 -2.42 -9.86 2.03
N ARG A 82 -1.45 -9.22 1.39
CA ARG A 82 -0.71 -9.73 0.24
C ARG A 82 0.74 -9.97 0.62
N ILE A 83 1.30 -11.05 0.13
CA ILE A 83 2.71 -11.37 0.34
C ILE A 83 3.38 -11.42 -1.02
N THR A 84 4.37 -10.55 -1.22
CA THR A 84 5.11 -10.46 -2.48
C THR A 84 6.55 -10.91 -2.26
N LEU A 85 7.06 -11.72 -3.16
CA LEU A 85 8.46 -12.13 -3.22
C LEU A 85 9.14 -11.36 -4.34
N LEU A 86 10.27 -10.70 -4.03
CA LEU A 86 11.02 -9.90 -4.98
C LEU A 86 12.48 -10.36 -5.06
N ASP A 87 13.06 -10.26 -6.26
CA ASP A 87 14.50 -10.32 -6.49
C ASP A 87 15.00 -8.92 -6.90
N GLY A 88 15.61 -8.22 -5.95
CA GLY A 88 15.88 -6.79 -6.09
C GLY A 88 14.60 -5.99 -6.26
N ASP A 89 14.42 -5.37 -7.44
CA ASP A 89 13.22 -4.61 -7.80
C ASP A 89 12.23 -5.40 -8.68
N ILE A 90 12.53 -6.67 -8.95
CA ILE A 90 11.70 -7.55 -9.79
C ILE A 90 10.75 -8.33 -8.90
N GLU A 91 9.45 -8.18 -9.13
CA GLU A 91 8.41 -9.00 -8.50
C GLU A 91 8.44 -10.40 -9.14
N LEU A 92 8.72 -11.42 -8.32
CA LEU A 92 8.74 -12.81 -8.74
C LEU A 92 7.35 -13.42 -8.66
N GLU A 93 6.70 -13.26 -7.49
CA GLU A 93 5.38 -13.82 -7.21
C GLU A 93 4.65 -12.97 -6.18
N THR A 94 3.31 -12.89 -6.31
CA THR A 94 2.44 -12.27 -5.32
C THR A 94 1.32 -13.23 -4.91
N TYR A 95 1.25 -13.51 -3.63
CA TYR A 95 0.28 -14.40 -3.01
C TYR A 95 -0.86 -13.60 -2.38
N GLU A 96 -2.09 -13.95 -2.75
CA GLU A 96 -3.33 -13.39 -2.20
C GLU A 96 -4.10 -14.45 -1.39
N GLU A 97 -5.30 -14.12 -0.89
CA GLU A 97 -6.12 -15.01 -0.07
C GLU A 97 -6.24 -16.44 -0.63
N GLY A 98 -6.38 -16.57 -1.96
CA GLY A 98 -6.53 -17.88 -2.63
C GLY A 98 -5.30 -18.78 -2.55
N ASP A 99 -4.12 -18.18 -2.40
CA ASP A 99 -2.82 -18.86 -2.38
C ASP A 99 -2.31 -19.07 -0.95
N MET A 100 -3.10 -18.64 0.04
CA MET A 100 -2.74 -18.69 1.44
C MET A 100 -3.60 -19.70 2.21
N THR A 101 -2.97 -20.43 3.11
CA THR A 101 -3.63 -21.41 3.97
C THR A 101 -3.31 -21.19 5.44
N THR A 102 -4.23 -21.60 6.32
CA THR A 102 -4.04 -21.56 7.78
C THR A 102 -4.11 -22.94 8.42
N THR A 103 -4.45 -23.96 7.65
CA THR A 103 -4.71 -25.32 8.17
C THR A 103 -3.59 -26.31 7.87
N ALA A 104 -2.97 -26.20 6.70
CA ALA A 104 -1.90 -27.09 6.25
C ALA A 104 -0.99 -26.38 5.25
N PRO A 105 0.26 -26.83 5.06
CA PRO A 105 1.11 -26.36 3.97
C PRO A 105 0.46 -26.57 2.61
N PRO A 106 0.74 -25.71 1.60
CA PRO A 106 0.23 -25.89 0.25
C PRO A 106 0.71 -27.20 -0.35
N GLU A 107 -0.14 -27.85 -1.16
CA GLU A 107 0.14 -29.17 -1.75
C GLU A 107 1.11 -29.11 -2.94
N GLU A 108 1.22 -27.93 -3.59
CA GLU A 108 1.98 -27.74 -4.84
C GLU A 108 3.36 -27.11 -4.63
N ASP A 109 3.91 -27.15 -3.41
CA ASP A 109 5.20 -26.51 -3.05
C ASP A 109 5.27 -25.00 -3.37
N GLU A 110 4.13 -24.36 -3.61
CA GLU A 110 3.99 -22.96 -3.90
C GLU A 110 2.80 -22.36 -3.12
N GLY A 111 3.00 -21.19 -2.51
CA GLY A 111 1.97 -20.51 -1.72
C GLY A 111 2.44 -20.09 -0.35
N VAL A 112 1.50 -19.63 0.47
CA VAL A 112 1.77 -19.18 1.82
C VAL A 112 1.00 -19.98 2.86
N TYR A 113 1.71 -20.42 3.88
CA TYR A 113 1.12 -21.09 5.05
C TYR A 113 1.32 -20.28 6.33
N TRP A 114 0.22 -19.81 6.91
CA TRP A 114 0.23 -19.16 8.19
C TRP A 114 0.40 -20.20 9.32
N THR A 115 1.58 -20.29 9.87
CA THR A 115 1.89 -21.23 10.95
C THR A 115 1.39 -20.75 12.31
N ARG A 116 1.22 -19.44 12.47
CA ARG A 116 0.71 -18.83 13.68
C ARG A 116 0.03 -17.49 13.36
N LEU A 117 -1.25 -17.43 13.62
CA LEU A 117 -2.04 -16.20 13.72
C LEU A 117 -2.38 -15.94 15.19
N ILE A 118 -2.53 -14.68 15.57
CA ILE A 118 -2.89 -14.30 16.94
C ILE A 118 -4.33 -13.80 16.91
N ASP A 119 -5.24 -14.52 17.57
CA ASP A 119 -6.69 -14.30 17.52
C ASP A 119 -7.25 -14.33 16.08
N GLY A 120 -6.69 -15.19 15.21
CA GLY A 120 -7.08 -15.29 13.81
C GLY A 120 -6.63 -14.11 12.92
N ARG A 121 -5.76 -13.25 13.41
CA ARG A 121 -5.29 -12.06 12.70
C ARG A 121 -3.76 -12.00 12.62
N VAL A 122 -3.29 -11.30 11.59
CA VAL A 122 -1.88 -10.96 11.43
C VAL A 122 -1.55 -9.77 12.33
N ARG A 123 -0.59 -9.94 13.20
CA ARG A 123 -0.03 -8.90 14.10
C ARG A 123 1.39 -9.26 14.49
N ALA A 124 2.01 -8.48 15.36
CA ALA A 124 3.32 -8.82 15.90
C ALA A 124 3.31 -10.26 16.48
N ASP A 125 4.38 -10.99 16.22
CA ASP A 125 4.57 -12.41 16.55
C ASP A 125 3.78 -13.44 15.70
N SER A 126 3.01 -13.00 14.70
CA SER A 126 2.49 -13.88 13.67
C SER A 126 3.64 -14.47 12.83
N THR A 127 3.51 -15.72 12.41
CA THR A 127 4.51 -16.41 11.60
C THR A 127 3.88 -17.09 10.41
N PHE A 128 4.59 -17.05 9.28
CA PHE A 128 4.19 -17.71 8.07
C PHE A 128 5.38 -18.32 7.32
N ARG A 129 5.10 -19.19 6.38
CA ARG A 129 6.06 -19.81 5.47
C ARG A 129 5.66 -19.49 4.04
N VAL A 130 6.61 -19.04 3.25
CA VAL A 130 6.44 -18.86 1.80
C VAL A 130 7.09 -20.04 1.11
N TYR A 131 6.31 -20.80 0.37
CA TYR A 131 6.76 -21.88 -0.48
C TYR A 131 6.91 -21.32 -1.88
N TYR A 132 8.11 -21.36 -2.40
CA TYR A 132 8.45 -20.87 -3.73
C TYR A 132 9.45 -21.82 -4.37
N PRO A 133 9.13 -22.39 -5.54
CA PRO A 133 10.04 -23.31 -6.23
C PRO A 133 11.23 -22.55 -6.77
N LEU A 134 12.44 -22.95 -6.38
CA LEU A 134 13.67 -22.42 -6.91
C LEU A 134 14.13 -23.28 -8.07
N ASP A 135 14.02 -22.78 -9.28
CA ASP A 135 14.53 -23.45 -10.49
C ASP A 135 16.06 -23.37 -10.56
N GLY A 136 16.72 -24.31 -9.87
CA GLY A 136 18.16 -24.49 -9.94
C GLY A 136 19.00 -23.56 -9.05
N GLU A 137 18.38 -22.71 -8.25
CA GLU A 137 19.08 -21.87 -7.27
C GLU A 137 19.33 -22.65 -5.97
N GLU A 138 20.49 -22.44 -5.36
CA GLU A 138 20.87 -23.17 -4.15
C GLU A 138 20.36 -22.52 -2.86
N ASN A 139 19.86 -21.31 -2.92
CA ASN A 139 19.40 -20.60 -1.72
C ASN A 139 18.49 -19.41 -2.04
N TYR A 140 17.71 -18.97 -1.05
CA TYR A 140 16.82 -17.80 -1.12
C TYR A 140 17.51 -16.46 -0.83
N ARG A 141 18.86 -16.42 -0.83
CA ARG A 141 19.61 -15.20 -0.52
C ARG A 141 19.38 -14.12 -1.57
N GLY A 142 19.23 -12.89 -1.11
CA GLY A 142 18.98 -11.75 -1.96
C GLY A 142 17.50 -11.51 -2.21
N LEU A 143 16.65 -12.53 -2.05
CA LEU A 143 15.20 -12.34 -2.16
C LEU A 143 14.67 -11.48 -1.03
N THR A 144 13.68 -10.69 -1.34
CA THR A 144 12.97 -9.84 -0.38
C THR A 144 11.54 -10.33 -0.23
N VAL A 145 11.11 -10.58 0.99
CA VAL A 145 9.72 -10.85 1.32
C VAL A 145 9.08 -9.54 1.75
N GLU A 146 7.99 -9.19 1.11
CA GLU A 146 7.19 -8.00 1.39
C GLU A 146 5.78 -8.41 1.82
N LEU A 147 5.31 -7.84 2.92
CA LEU A 147 3.95 -7.98 3.41
C LEU A 147 3.22 -6.67 3.16
N ARG A 148 2.16 -6.71 2.37
CA ARG A 148 1.35 -5.55 1.96
C ARG A 148 -0.05 -5.60 2.56
N VAL A 149 -0.55 -4.43 2.97
CA VAL A 149 -1.92 -4.22 3.45
C VAL A 149 -2.36 -2.85 2.99
N ASP A 150 -3.48 -2.75 2.29
CA ASP A 150 -4.05 -1.48 1.82
C ASP A 150 -3.05 -0.57 1.09
N GLY A 151 -2.18 -1.17 0.24
CA GLY A 151 -1.17 -0.44 -0.52
C GLY A 151 0.08 -0.04 0.26
N GLN A 152 0.13 -0.33 1.55
CA GLN A 152 1.30 -0.12 2.41
C GLN A 152 2.05 -1.41 2.64
N SER A 153 3.37 -1.34 2.86
CA SER A 153 4.16 -2.55 2.99
C SER A 153 5.26 -2.47 4.06
N ILE A 154 5.61 -3.64 4.57
CA ILE A 154 6.85 -3.89 5.32
C ILE A 154 7.60 -5.02 4.64
N SER A 155 8.90 -4.89 4.53
CA SER A 155 9.72 -5.86 3.79
C SER A 155 10.97 -6.29 4.55
N ARG A 156 11.54 -7.44 4.13
CA ARG A 156 12.80 -7.95 4.64
C ARG A 156 13.55 -8.75 3.58
N THR A 157 14.79 -8.36 3.33
CA THR A 157 15.70 -9.12 2.46
C THR A 157 16.39 -10.25 3.22
N ILE A 158 16.52 -11.38 2.57
CA ILE A 158 17.18 -12.60 3.06
C ILE A 158 18.69 -12.45 2.82
N ASN A 159 19.45 -12.43 3.88
CA ASN A 159 20.92 -12.28 3.86
C ASN A 159 21.64 -13.63 3.92
#